data_01ca5bf5059fe8cfe1ed55c431acc1db
#
_entry.id   01ca5bf5059fe8cfe1ed55c431acc1db
#
_cell.length_a   1.000
_cell.length_b   1.000
_cell.length_c   1.000
_cell.angle_alpha   90.00
_cell.angle_beta   90.00
_cell.angle_gamma   90.00
#
_symmetry.space_group_name_H-M   'P 1'
#
loop_
_entity.id
_entity.type
_entity.pdbx_description
1 polymer ?
#
loop_
_entity_poly.entity_id
_entity_poly.type
_entity_poly.pdbx_seq_one_letter_code
_entity_poly.pdbx_strand_id
1 'polypeptide(L)'
;MPYTIRASQLVPADLEAVWQFFSRPENLGRITPASMDFTMRAPVTQMGDGTLIDYTIRPLLGIPAGWRTRIEGWNPPHGFRDIQLKGPYKRWEHTHNLRAVEGGTLVEDEVTYELPLGPLGRIPHPWLVKPELDRIFAYRRYAIDAVFEPVAQAVRDAAAPGVVAVAGGTGFVGGAVVRE
;
A
#
# COMPACT_ATOMS: atom_id res chain seq x y z
N MET A 1 21.81 -5.05 -12.78
CA MET A 1 21.61 -5.52 -11.40
C MET A 1 20.37 -4.86 -10.86
N PRO A 2 19.50 -5.58 -10.16
CA PRO A 2 18.32 -5.01 -9.53
C PRO A 2 18.71 -4.11 -8.34
N TYR A 3 17.80 -3.19 -8.01
CA TYR A 3 17.80 -2.40 -6.78
C TYR A 3 16.72 -2.96 -5.85
N THR A 4 16.86 -2.74 -4.55
CA THR A 4 15.88 -3.17 -3.55
C THR A 4 15.56 -2.02 -2.60
N ILE A 5 14.27 -1.83 -2.32
CA ILE A 5 13.75 -0.96 -1.26
C ILE A 5 13.11 -1.87 -0.22
N ARG A 6 13.35 -1.58 1.05
CA ARG A 6 12.65 -2.23 2.17
C ARG A 6 12.07 -1.15 3.07
N ALA A 7 10.82 -1.34 3.44
CA ALA A 7 10.12 -0.50 4.39
C ALA A 7 9.37 -1.38 5.38
N SER A 8 9.28 -0.93 6.63
CA SER A 8 8.46 -1.58 7.64
C SER A 8 7.73 -0.55 8.48
N GLN A 9 6.52 -0.87 8.90
CA GLN A 9 5.66 -0.01 9.68
C GLN A 9 4.80 -0.83 10.64
N LEU A 10 4.75 -0.43 11.91
CA LEU A 10 3.76 -0.94 12.84
C LEU A 10 2.46 -0.16 12.67
N VAL A 11 1.40 -0.84 12.29
CA VAL A 11 0.06 -0.27 12.16
C VAL A 11 -0.74 -0.64 13.40
N PRO A 12 -1.31 0.33 14.16
CA PRO A 12 -2.02 0.06 15.41
C PRO A 12 -3.45 -0.44 15.16
N ALA A 13 -3.57 -1.53 14.43
CA ALA A 13 -4.82 -2.21 14.11
C ALA A 13 -4.57 -3.72 13.98
N ASP A 14 -5.62 -4.53 14.13
CA ASP A 14 -5.53 -5.98 13.97
C ASP A 14 -5.20 -6.38 12.53
N LEU A 15 -4.69 -7.61 12.39
CA LEU A 15 -4.22 -8.14 11.11
C LEU A 15 -5.34 -8.18 10.06
N GLU A 16 -6.56 -8.50 10.46
CA GLU A 16 -7.68 -8.59 9.53
C GLU A 16 -8.09 -7.20 9.00
N ALA A 17 -8.13 -6.18 9.87
CA ALA A 17 -8.42 -4.81 9.45
C ALA A 17 -7.37 -4.27 8.47
N VAL A 18 -6.08 -4.53 8.75
CA VAL A 18 -5.00 -4.14 7.86
C VAL A 18 -5.08 -4.90 6.54
N TRP A 19 -5.34 -6.22 6.60
CA TRP A 19 -5.55 -7.04 5.41
C TRP A 19 -6.69 -6.52 4.54
N GLN A 20 -7.85 -6.21 5.12
CA GLN A 20 -9.01 -5.66 4.40
C GLN A 20 -8.70 -4.34 3.69
N PHE A 21 -7.77 -3.56 4.22
CA PHE A 21 -7.31 -2.36 3.55
C PHE A 21 -6.38 -2.66 2.36
N PHE A 22 -5.35 -3.49 2.57
CA PHE A 22 -4.33 -3.79 1.55
C PHE A 22 -4.86 -4.68 0.42
N SER A 23 -5.82 -5.56 0.71
CA SER A 23 -6.43 -6.46 -0.27
C SER A 23 -7.42 -5.78 -1.22
N ARG A 24 -7.66 -4.47 -1.08
CA ARG A 24 -8.57 -3.70 -1.94
C ARG A 24 -7.80 -2.73 -2.83
N PRO A 25 -7.76 -2.98 -4.15
CA PRO A 25 -7.00 -2.13 -5.08
C PRO A 25 -7.46 -0.67 -5.10
N GLU A 26 -8.72 -0.39 -4.75
CA GLU A 26 -9.28 0.95 -4.66
C GLU A 26 -8.55 1.81 -3.61
N ASN A 27 -7.98 1.18 -2.58
CA ASN A 27 -7.21 1.87 -1.55
C ASN A 27 -5.80 2.29 -2.03
N LEU A 28 -5.31 1.76 -3.16
CA LEU A 28 -3.98 2.10 -3.68
C LEU A 28 -3.84 3.61 -3.93
N GLY A 29 -4.89 4.25 -4.47
CA GLY A 29 -4.88 5.71 -4.68
C GLY A 29 -4.77 6.52 -3.40
N ARG A 30 -5.20 5.98 -2.26
CA ARG A 30 -5.17 6.66 -0.95
C ARG A 30 -3.77 6.69 -0.34
N ILE A 31 -2.94 5.72 -0.67
CA ILE A 31 -1.55 5.59 -0.21
C ILE A 31 -0.53 5.96 -1.30
N THR A 32 -1.01 6.55 -2.39
CA THR A 32 -0.20 7.08 -3.49
C THR A 32 -0.24 8.60 -3.44
N PRO A 33 0.90 9.31 -3.54
CA PRO A 33 0.92 10.78 -3.55
C PRO A 33 -0.01 11.36 -4.61
N ALA A 34 -0.79 12.39 -4.27
CA ALA A 34 -1.70 13.04 -5.21
C ALA A 34 -1.00 13.58 -6.46
N SER A 35 0.27 14.00 -6.33
CA SER A 35 1.12 14.45 -7.45
C SER A 35 1.38 13.37 -8.50
N MET A 36 1.15 12.10 -8.17
CA MET A 36 1.32 10.97 -9.10
C MET A 36 0.07 10.71 -9.96
N ASP A 37 -1.04 11.43 -9.74
CA ASP A 37 -2.25 11.35 -10.56
C ASP A 37 -2.71 9.90 -10.82
N PHE A 38 -2.80 9.12 -9.72
CA PHE A 38 -3.21 7.71 -9.81
C PHE A 38 -4.66 7.58 -10.26
N THR A 39 -4.91 6.80 -11.31
CA THR A 39 -6.26 6.53 -11.81
C THR A 39 -6.39 5.07 -12.23
N MET A 40 -7.27 4.32 -11.55
CA MET A 40 -7.64 2.96 -11.99
C MET A 40 -8.42 3.02 -13.30
N ARG A 41 -8.11 2.11 -14.23
CA ARG A 41 -8.77 2.04 -15.54
C ARG A 41 -10.05 1.23 -15.54
N ALA A 42 -10.15 0.27 -14.61
CA ALA A 42 -11.33 -0.56 -14.43
C ALA A 42 -11.42 -1.02 -12.97
N PRO A 43 -12.64 -1.19 -12.43
CA PRO A 43 -12.80 -1.77 -11.10
C PRO A 43 -12.34 -3.21 -11.09
N VAL A 44 -11.76 -3.64 -9.98
CA VAL A 44 -11.39 -5.04 -9.71
C VAL A 44 -12.40 -5.60 -8.72
N THR A 45 -13.21 -6.55 -9.16
CA THR A 45 -14.32 -7.09 -8.35
C THR A 45 -13.88 -8.19 -7.39
N GLN A 46 -12.77 -8.86 -7.68
CA GLN A 46 -12.24 -9.94 -6.86
C GLN A 46 -10.72 -9.97 -6.94
N MET A 47 -10.08 -10.00 -5.78
CA MET A 47 -8.63 -10.15 -5.66
C MET A 47 -8.23 -11.59 -5.41
N GLY A 48 -7.09 -11.99 -5.98
CA GLY A 48 -6.51 -13.32 -5.84
C GLY A 48 -5.32 -13.51 -6.76
N ASP A 49 -4.74 -14.71 -6.76
CA ASP A 49 -3.66 -15.05 -7.71
C ASP A 49 -4.10 -14.86 -9.16
N GLY A 50 -3.25 -14.22 -9.94
CA GLY A 50 -3.50 -13.94 -11.35
C GLY A 50 -4.36 -12.70 -11.61
N THR A 51 -4.92 -12.05 -10.60
CA THR A 51 -5.69 -10.80 -10.77
C THR A 51 -4.83 -9.74 -11.47
N LEU A 52 -5.41 -9.11 -12.50
CA LEU A 52 -4.78 -8.01 -13.23
C LEU A 52 -5.37 -6.68 -12.78
N ILE A 53 -4.50 -5.72 -12.48
CA ILE A 53 -4.88 -4.35 -12.12
C ILE A 53 -4.26 -3.39 -13.12
N ASP A 54 -5.11 -2.63 -13.83
CA ASP A 54 -4.69 -1.63 -14.79
C ASP A 54 -4.93 -0.23 -14.25
N TYR A 55 -3.90 0.59 -14.25
CA TYR A 55 -3.99 1.99 -13.84
C TYR A 55 -3.05 2.90 -14.63
N THR A 56 -3.27 4.19 -14.53
CA THR A 56 -2.38 5.23 -15.03
C THR A 56 -1.78 5.97 -13.85
N ILE A 57 -0.52 6.34 -13.96
CA ILE A 57 0.23 7.00 -12.90
C ILE A 57 1.29 7.91 -13.52
N ARG A 58 1.76 8.93 -12.78
CA ARG A 58 2.87 9.84 -13.19
C ARG A 58 4.06 9.66 -12.24
N PRO A 59 4.82 8.56 -12.36
CA PRO A 59 5.82 8.17 -11.36
C PRO A 59 7.09 9.01 -11.39
N LEU A 60 7.38 9.70 -12.49
CA LEU A 60 8.61 10.44 -12.66
C LEU A 60 8.39 11.66 -13.57
N LEU A 61 8.85 12.84 -13.11
CA LEU A 61 8.77 14.11 -13.86
C LEU A 61 7.36 14.46 -14.37
N GLY A 62 6.30 13.93 -13.75
CA GLY A 62 4.93 14.14 -14.19
C GLY A 62 4.56 13.45 -15.50
N ILE A 63 5.42 12.58 -16.05
CA ILE A 63 5.18 11.88 -17.32
C ILE A 63 4.16 10.75 -17.07
N PRO A 64 3.02 10.72 -17.79
CA PRO A 64 2.03 9.66 -17.61
C PRO A 64 2.55 8.33 -18.11
N ALA A 65 2.36 7.29 -17.30
CA ALA A 65 2.68 5.91 -17.63
C ALA A 65 1.47 5.01 -17.37
N GLY A 66 1.14 4.17 -18.34
CA GLY A 66 0.22 3.07 -18.11
C GLY A 66 0.92 1.96 -17.35
N TRP A 67 0.25 1.41 -16.33
CA TRP A 67 0.78 0.35 -15.50
C TRP A 67 -0.20 -0.82 -15.45
N ARG A 68 0.31 -2.03 -15.65
CA ARG A 68 -0.42 -3.28 -15.46
C ARG A 68 0.32 -4.14 -14.46
N THR A 69 -0.34 -4.47 -13.39
CA THR A 69 0.15 -5.37 -12.35
C THR A 69 -0.59 -6.70 -12.40
N ARG A 70 0.11 -7.79 -12.09
CA ARG A 70 -0.46 -9.09 -11.78
C ARG A 70 -0.19 -9.42 -10.31
N ILE A 71 -1.23 -9.87 -9.61
CA ILE A 71 -1.12 -10.35 -8.23
C ILE A 71 -0.65 -11.80 -8.24
N GLU A 72 0.28 -12.13 -7.35
CA GLU A 72 0.82 -13.46 -7.14
C GLU A 72 1.03 -13.76 -5.65
N GLY A 73 1.05 -15.05 -5.29
CA GLY A 73 1.28 -15.47 -3.90
C GLY A 73 0.23 -14.96 -2.94
N TRP A 74 -1.02 -14.93 -3.36
CA TRP A 74 -2.16 -14.47 -2.57
C TRP A 74 -2.36 -15.33 -1.33
N ASN A 75 -2.03 -14.81 -0.16
CA ASN A 75 -2.02 -15.52 1.11
C ASN A 75 -2.72 -14.73 2.22
N PRO A 76 -4.06 -14.66 2.22
CA PRO A 76 -4.79 -13.93 3.23
C PRO A 76 -4.66 -14.57 4.64
N PRO A 77 -4.54 -13.78 5.69
CA PRO A 77 -4.38 -12.32 5.73
C PRO A 77 -2.91 -11.86 5.77
N HIS A 78 -1.96 -12.67 5.29
CA HIS A 78 -0.53 -12.53 5.53
C HIS A 78 0.23 -11.81 4.42
N GLY A 79 -0.35 -11.64 3.23
CA GLY A 79 0.28 -10.87 2.17
C GLY A 79 0.05 -11.36 0.76
N PHE A 80 0.72 -10.70 -0.16
CA PHE A 80 0.73 -11.00 -1.59
C PHE A 80 1.91 -10.29 -2.26
N ARG A 81 2.10 -10.55 -3.53
CA ARG A 81 3.09 -9.89 -4.36
C ARG A 81 2.43 -9.29 -5.59
N ASP A 82 2.79 -8.07 -5.95
CA ASP A 82 2.42 -7.46 -7.20
C ASP A 82 3.62 -7.39 -8.16
N ILE A 83 3.40 -7.82 -9.40
CA ILE A 83 4.42 -7.90 -10.44
C ILE A 83 3.99 -7.03 -11.62
N GLN A 84 4.83 -6.06 -11.99
CA GLN A 84 4.61 -5.26 -13.17
C GLN A 84 4.73 -6.11 -14.45
N LEU A 85 3.65 -6.23 -15.21
CA LEU A 85 3.65 -6.80 -16.55
C LEU A 85 3.89 -5.74 -17.62
N LYS A 86 3.43 -4.50 -17.38
CA LYS A 86 3.64 -3.34 -18.23
C LYS A 86 3.81 -2.10 -17.34
N GLY A 87 4.80 -1.27 -17.64
CA GLY A 87 5.07 -0.07 -16.85
C GLY A 87 6.42 0.56 -17.19
N PRO A 88 6.85 1.57 -16.43
CA PRO A 88 8.06 2.34 -16.70
C PRO A 88 9.36 1.61 -16.34
N TYR A 89 9.30 0.59 -15.50
CA TYR A 89 10.47 -0.18 -15.09
C TYR A 89 10.69 -1.39 -16.05
N LYS A 90 11.94 -1.82 -16.16
CA LYS A 90 12.26 -3.09 -16.83
C LYS A 90 11.76 -4.29 -16.01
N ARG A 91 11.85 -4.18 -14.68
CA ARG A 91 11.31 -5.13 -13.70
C ARG A 91 10.82 -4.36 -12.49
N TRP A 92 9.68 -4.78 -11.95
CA TRP A 92 9.15 -4.32 -10.68
C TRP A 92 8.38 -5.46 -10.03
N GLU A 93 8.81 -5.83 -8.84
CA GLU A 93 8.18 -6.83 -7.99
C GLU A 93 8.06 -6.25 -6.59
N HIS A 94 6.87 -6.17 -6.05
CA HIS A 94 6.58 -5.61 -4.75
C HIS A 94 5.90 -6.66 -3.88
N THR A 95 6.55 -7.08 -2.83
CA THR A 95 6.03 -8.05 -1.86
C THR A 95 5.51 -7.30 -0.64
N HIS A 96 4.30 -7.65 -0.23
CA HIS A 96 3.64 -7.19 0.98
C HIS A 96 3.57 -8.35 1.96
N ASN A 97 4.15 -8.20 3.15
CA ASN A 97 4.02 -9.14 4.24
C ASN A 97 3.35 -8.47 5.43
N LEU A 98 2.35 -9.13 5.99
CA LEU A 98 1.60 -8.66 7.15
C LEU A 98 1.64 -9.72 8.23
N ARG A 99 1.96 -9.32 9.46
CA ARG A 99 1.93 -10.23 10.60
C ARG A 99 1.47 -9.53 11.86
N ALA A 100 0.65 -10.20 12.63
CA ALA A 100 0.24 -9.73 13.94
C ALA A 100 1.46 -9.69 14.88
N VAL A 101 1.59 -8.60 15.62
CA VAL A 101 2.62 -8.41 16.65
C VAL A 101 2.00 -7.72 17.86
N GLU A 102 2.73 -7.61 18.96
CA GLU A 102 2.31 -6.80 20.09
C GLU A 102 2.12 -5.33 19.62
N GLY A 103 0.97 -4.76 19.93
CA GLY A 103 0.61 -3.38 19.57
C GLY A 103 -0.02 -3.21 18.18
N GLY A 104 -0.24 -4.30 17.40
CA GLY A 104 -0.95 -4.22 16.12
C GLY A 104 -0.43 -5.17 15.05
N THR A 105 -0.31 -4.65 13.83
CA THR A 105 0.17 -5.40 12.68
C THR A 105 1.46 -4.79 12.14
N LEU A 106 2.50 -5.58 12.00
CA LEU A 106 3.70 -5.19 11.26
C LEU A 106 3.45 -5.41 9.77
N VAL A 107 3.56 -4.32 9.02
CA VAL A 107 3.54 -4.31 7.55
C VAL A 107 4.96 -4.18 7.06
N GLU A 108 5.39 -5.09 6.20
CA GLU A 108 6.73 -5.10 5.60
C GLU A 108 6.59 -5.11 4.08
N ASP A 109 7.15 -4.09 3.45
CA ASP A 109 7.19 -3.94 2.00
C ASP A 109 8.62 -4.21 1.50
N GLU A 110 8.77 -5.07 0.50
CA GLU A 110 10.01 -5.25 -0.24
C GLU A 110 9.77 -5.05 -1.74
N VAL A 111 10.43 -4.05 -2.33
CA VAL A 111 10.38 -3.80 -3.77
C VAL A 111 11.72 -4.12 -4.40
N THR A 112 11.71 -5.04 -5.37
CA THR A 112 12.84 -5.29 -6.25
C THR A 112 12.55 -4.73 -7.63
N TYR A 113 13.44 -3.84 -8.14
CA TYR A 113 13.22 -3.19 -9.43
C TYR A 113 14.49 -3.05 -10.26
N GLU A 114 14.31 -2.97 -11.58
CA GLU A 114 15.37 -2.65 -12.56
C GLU A 114 14.90 -1.51 -13.46
N LEU A 115 15.83 -0.60 -13.76
CA LEU A 115 15.57 0.49 -14.71
C LEU A 115 15.71 0.02 -16.15
N PRO A 116 14.94 0.61 -17.08
CA PRO A 116 15.13 0.38 -18.51
C PRO A 116 16.49 0.94 -18.98
N LEU A 117 16.86 0.66 -20.23
CA LEU A 117 18.09 1.13 -20.88
C LEU A 117 19.39 0.62 -20.25
N GLY A 118 19.38 -0.45 -19.47
CA GLY A 118 20.58 -1.12 -18.94
C GLY A 118 21.52 -0.19 -18.17
N PRO A 119 22.83 -0.11 -18.53
CA PRO A 119 23.76 0.75 -17.84
C PRO A 119 23.42 2.25 -17.92
N LEU A 120 22.86 2.72 -19.03
CA LEU A 120 22.46 4.13 -19.21
C LEU A 120 21.30 4.53 -18.27
N GLY A 121 20.37 3.62 -18.02
CA GLY A 121 19.27 3.86 -17.09
C GLY A 121 19.72 4.01 -15.63
N ARG A 122 20.93 3.58 -15.29
CA ARG A 122 21.49 3.70 -13.93
C ARG A 122 22.02 5.10 -13.61
N ILE A 123 22.38 5.87 -14.64
CA ILE A 123 22.96 7.20 -14.45
C ILE A 123 22.03 8.10 -13.62
N PRO A 124 20.71 8.24 -13.93
CA PRO A 124 19.82 9.09 -13.17
C PRO A 124 19.34 8.47 -11.84
N HIS A 125 19.66 7.20 -11.55
CA HIS A 125 19.13 6.50 -10.39
C HIS A 125 19.40 7.22 -9.04
N PRO A 126 20.63 7.61 -8.68
CA PRO A 126 20.92 8.10 -7.33
C PRO A 126 20.33 9.48 -7.02
N TRP A 127 20.05 10.28 -8.03
CA TRP A 127 19.58 11.67 -7.85
C TRP A 127 18.18 11.95 -8.42
N LEU A 128 17.60 11.02 -9.18
CA LEU A 128 16.27 11.18 -9.73
C LEU A 128 15.32 10.05 -9.29
N VAL A 129 15.68 8.80 -9.53
CA VAL A 129 14.76 7.68 -9.29
C VAL A 129 14.67 7.32 -7.80
N LYS A 130 15.84 7.16 -7.15
CA LYS A 130 15.87 6.78 -5.73
C LYS A 130 15.20 7.81 -4.81
N PRO A 131 15.49 9.12 -4.91
CA PRO A 131 14.82 10.12 -4.09
C PRO A 131 13.30 10.17 -4.30
N GLU A 132 12.84 9.96 -5.53
CA GLU A 132 11.40 9.90 -5.81
C GLU A 132 10.74 8.69 -5.18
N LEU A 133 11.36 7.52 -5.26
CA LEU A 133 10.87 6.32 -4.59
C LEU A 133 10.88 6.47 -3.06
N ASP A 134 11.95 7.03 -2.49
CA ASP A 134 12.01 7.32 -1.05
C ASP A 134 10.86 8.25 -0.62
N ARG A 135 10.55 9.28 -1.42
CA ARG A 135 9.42 10.19 -1.19
C ARG A 135 8.07 9.48 -1.24
N ILE A 136 7.88 8.59 -2.22
CA ILE A 136 6.65 7.81 -2.36
C ILE A 136 6.45 6.90 -1.14
N PHE A 137 7.47 6.20 -0.69
CA PHE A 137 7.38 5.33 0.48
C PHE A 137 7.22 6.09 1.80
N ALA A 138 7.82 7.28 1.92
CA ALA A 138 7.59 8.17 3.05
C ALA A 138 6.12 8.65 3.11
N TYR A 139 5.55 9.06 1.97
CA TYR A 139 4.14 9.41 1.87
C TYR A 139 3.23 8.22 2.20
N ARG A 140 3.53 7.03 1.65
CA ARG A 140 2.78 5.80 1.90
C ARG A 140 2.67 5.51 3.40
N ARG A 141 3.80 5.63 4.13
CA ARG A 141 3.82 5.46 5.58
C ARG A 141 2.86 6.44 6.26
N TYR A 142 3.02 7.73 5.98
CA TYR A 142 2.14 8.77 6.52
C TYR A 142 0.66 8.51 6.22
N ALA A 143 0.34 8.14 4.99
CA ALA A 143 -1.03 7.88 4.56
C ALA A 143 -1.64 6.66 5.27
N ILE A 144 -0.86 5.60 5.50
CA ILE A 144 -1.28 4.43 6.27
C ILE A 144 -1.56 4.84 7.73
N ASP A 145 -0.66 5.62 8.36
CA ASP A 145 -0.89 6.13 9.72
C ASP A 145 -2.20 6.93 9.79
N ALA A 146 -2.42 7.83 8.84
CA ALA A 146 -3.65 8.65 8.78
C ALA A 146 -4.93 7.81 8.59
N VAL A 147 -4.84 6.64 7.96
CA VAL A 147 -5.96 5.70 7.80
C VAL A 147 -6.30 5.00 9.11
N PHE A 148 -5.28 4.57 9.86
CA PHE A 148 -5.48 3.67 11.01
C PHE A 148 -5.44 4.38 12.37
N GLU A 149 -4.91 5.59 12.47
CA GLU A 149 -4.88 6.34 13.73
C GLU A 149 -6.28 6.58 14.34
N PRO A 150 -7.33 6.94 13.59
CA PRO A 150 -8.69 7.05 14.14
C PRO A 150 -9.21 5.74 14.73
N VAL A 151 -8.86 4.59 14.11
CA VAL A 151 -9.24 3.27 14.62
C VAL A 151 -8.53 2.97 15.93
N ALA A 152 -7.23 3.23 15.99
CA ALA A 152 -6.44 3.07 17.21
C ALA A 152 -6.95 3.96 18.35
N GLN A 153 -7.34 5.19 18.06
CA GLN A 153 -7.92 6.09 19.05
C GLN A 153 -9.27 5.56 19.56
N ALA A 154 -10.15 5.12 18.67
CA ALA A 154 -11.44 4.53 19.06
C ALA A 154 -11.28 3.30 19.94
N VAL A 155 -10.28 2.44 19.65
CA VAL A 155 -9.97 1.27 20.49
C VAL A 155 -9.46 1.69 21.89
N ARG A 156 -8.57 2.70 21.96
CA ARG A 156 -8.11 3.26 23.25
C ARG A 156 -9.26 3.84 24.05
N ASP A 157 -10.15 4.59 23.39
CA ASP A 157 -11.31 5.20 24.05
C ASP A 157 -12.31 4.14 24.55
N ALA A 158 -12.49 3.05 23.79
CA ALA A 158 -13.33 1.92 24.18
C ALA A 158 -12.79 1.13 25.37
N ALA A 159 -11.47 1.07 25.53
CA ALA A 159 -10.84 0.44 26.68
C ALA A 159 -10.95 1.26 27.96
N ALA A 160 -11.38 2.54 27.86
CA ALA A 160 -11.67 3.38 29.03
C ALA A 160 -12.98 2.92 29.71
N PRO A 161 -13.06 2.94 31.05
CA PRO A 161 -14.28 2.56 31.75
C PRO A 161 -15.49 3.39 31.30
N GLY A 162 -16.58 2.72 30.92
CA GLY A 162 -17.83 3.36 30.50
C GLY A 162 -17.93 3.74 29.02
N VAL A 163 -17.02 3.25 28.16
CA VAL A 163 -17.09 3.48 26.70
C VAL A 163 -17.28 2.16 25.96
N VAL A 164 -18.32 2.08 25.11
CA VAL A 164 -18.55 0.97 24.21
C VAL A 164 -18.20 1.39 22.77
N ALA A 165 -17.18 0.79 22.18
CA ALA A 165 -16.87 0.99 20.77
C ALA A 165 -17.62 -0.01 19.91
N VAL A 166 -18.39 0.48 18.94
CA VAL A 166 -19.05 -0.34 17.94
C VAL A 166 -18.26 -0.22 16.63
N ALA A 167 -17.53 -1.28 16.27
CA ALA A 167 -16.90 -1.38 14.96
C ALA A 167 -17.93 -1.92 13.95
N GLY A 168 -18.41 -1.07 13.07
CA GLY A 168 -19.34 -1.46 12.01
C GLY A 168 -18.59 -2.03 10.80
N GLY A 169 -18.90 -3.28 10.45
CA GLY A 169 -18.27 -3.99 9.34
C GLY A 169 -18.98 -3.80 8.01
N THR A 170 -18.97 -2.64 7.39
CA THR A 170 -19.19 -2.50 5.93
C THR A 170 -18.92 -1.05 5.53
N GLY A 171 -17.86 -0.84 4.81
CA GLY A 171 -17.50 0.50 4.36
C GLY A 171 -16.75 1.27 5.46
N PHE A 172 -16.02 2.23 5.05
CA PHE A 172 -15.19 3.10 5.83
C PHE A 172 -15.81 3.46 7.18
N VAL A 173 -15.16 3.01 8.23
CA VAL A 173 -15.62 3.14 9.61
C VAL A 173 -15.82 4.59 10.00
N GLY A 174 -17.06 5.02 10.04
CA GLY A 174 -17.47 6.03 10.98
C GLY A 174 -17.71 5.32 12.32
N GLY A 175 -16.71 5.28 13.21
CA GLY A 175 -16.93 4.77 14.55
C GLY A 175 -17.88 5.68 15.30
N ALA A 176 -19.10 5.21 15.60
CA ALA A 176 -19.96 5.90 16.54
C ALA A 176 -19.56 5.48 17.93
N VAL A 177 -19.07 6.42 18.72
CA VAL A 177 -18.89 6.25 20.16
C VAL A 177 -20.21 6.62 20.81
N VAL A 178 -20.89 5.63 21.39
CA VAL A 178 -22.07 5.87 22.22
C VAL A 178 -21.62 5.95 23.67
N ARG A 179 -21.88 7.08 24.32
CA ARG A 179 -21.72 7.23 25.78
C ARG A 179 -23.06 6.86 26.43
N GLU A 180 -23.02 5.96 27.38
CA GLU A 180 -24.11 5.78 28.35
C GLU A 180 -23.99 6.80 29.49
#